data_fe167f991f2290412f235f059e468c81
#
_entry.id   fe167f991f2290412f235f059e468c81
#
_cell.length_a   1.000
_cell.length_b   1.000
_cell.length_c   1.000
_cell.angle_alpha   90.00
_cell.angle_beta   90.00
_cell.angle_gamma   90.00
#
_symmetry.space_group_name_H-M   'P 1'
#
loop_
_entity.id
_entity.type
_entity.pdbx_description
1 polymer ?
#
loop_
_entity_poly.entity_id
_entity_poly.type
_entity_poly.pdbx_seq_one_letter_code
_entity_poly.pdbx_strand_id
1 'polypeptide(L)'
;MMDYIAWRGDLSFAASPFNDVDNLLFSMLAFVDFSGIVSADVLGGPVKLGECSRAFFEKHPDGCQFGVLIPAVTNELFRQAAACRRYRDVYVSCYRDELDETAGKQFAAVTFLLPDNSLFLAFRGTDDTLVGWHEDFQLSFLCPTPSQQAAASYVDEIGGLYRGDIRLGGHSKGGNLAIYGAVRAKESVRRRIVRAYSNDGPGFTEEMIRSPEYGAMEEKLLTLLPQSSIVGMLLEQSGPYEVVRSTHMRLLQHDPFSWQILGPEFVRMPALSPEAVEGGERIRKWLAKMDAEDRRVFTEVFFHVLEASDARTLTDLTEGNLKTIAAMIRTVHELPAEAKQQMVGFLKLLAEGK
;
A
#
# COMPACT_ATOMS: atom_id res chain seq x y z
N MET A 1 -10.62 -4.09 12.49
CA MET A 1 -9.35 -3.88 13.25
C MET A 1 -9.61 -3.29 14.64
N MET A 2 -10.45 -2.27 14.78
CA MET A 2 -10.74 -1.67 16.11
C MET A 2 -11.29 -2.70 17.11
N ASP A 3 -12.28 -3.50 16.71
CA ASP A 3 -12.83 -4.57 17.55
C ASP A 3 -11.79 -5.64 17.90
N TYR A 4 -10.84 -5.91 17.01
CA TYR A 4 -9.73 -6.83 17.27
C TYR A 4 -8.82 -6.32 18.39
N ILE A 5 -8.45 -5.03 18.38
CA ILE A 5 -7.65 -4.43 19.45
C ILE A 5 -8.42 -4.45 20.77
N ALA A 6 -9.70 -4.07 20.75
CA ALA A 6 -10.54 -4.06 21.94
C ALA A 6 -10.69 -5.46 22.56
N TRP A 7 -10.73 -6.51 21.74
CA TRP A 7 -10.94 -7.88 22.18
C TRP A 7 -9.65 -8.66 22.45
N ARG A 8 -8.58 -8.43 21.64
CA ARG A 8 -7.32 -9.20 21.69
C ARG A 8 -6.10 -8.37 22.12
N GLY A 9 -6.26 -7.07 22.32
CA GLY A 9 -5.18 -6.18 22.71
C GLY A 9 -4.56 -6.46 24.08
N ASP A 10 -5.19 -7.25 24.91
CA ASP A 10 -4.69 -7.75 26.19
C ASP A 10 -3.72 -8.93 26.08
N LEU A 11 -3.67 -9.61 24.93
CA LEU A 11 -2.81 -10.77 24.69
C LEU A 11 -1.47 -10.37 24.09
N SER A 12 -0.39 -10.73 24.77
CA SER A 12 0.96 -10.54 24.23
C SER A 12 1.22 -11.47 23.03
N PHE A 13 2.25 -11.17 22.22
CA PHE A 13 2.70 -12.06 21.14
C PHE A 13 3.13 -13.44 21.63
N ALA A 14 3.60 -13.58 22.89
CA ALA A 14 3.90 -14.87 23.48
C ALA A 14 2.63 -15.70 23.77
N ALA A 15 1.52 -15.05 24.13
CA ALA A 15 0.24 -15.72 24.41
C ALA A 15 -0.57 -15.98 23.12
N SER A 16 -0.41 -15.14 22.13
CA SER A 16 -1.03 -15.26 20.82
C SER A 16 -0.02 -14.81 19.77
N PRO A 17 0.60 -15.71 19.03
CA PRO A 17 1.62 -15.38 18.03
C PRO A 17 1.12 -14.37 16.99
N PHE A 18 2.07 -13.79 16.26
CA PHE A 18 1.80 -12.90 15.14
C PHE A 18 0.86 -13.57 14.12
N ASN A 19 -0.12 -12.82 13.63
CA ASN A 19 -1.13 -13.31 12.67
C ASN A 19 -1.42 -12.27 11.57
N ASP A 20 -2.30 -12.63 10.61
CA ASP A 20 -2.59 -11.79 9.45
C ASP A 20 -3.27 -10.46 9.81
N VAL A 21 -3.98 -10.39 10.94
CA VAL A 21 -4.60 -9.14 11.40
C VAL A 21 -3.53 -8.18 11.93
N ASP A 22 -2.50 -8.71 12.62
CA ASP A 22 -1.34 -7.91 13.04
C ASP A 22 -0.60 -7.35 11.83
N ASN A 23 -0.44 -8.16 10.75
CA ASN A 23 0.14 -7.67 9.49
C ASN A 23 -0.64 -6.45 8.98
N LEU A 24 -1.95 -6.55 8.85
CA LEU A 24 -2.76 -5.45 8.34
C LEU A 24 -2.68 -4.22 9.27
N LEU A 25 -2.69 -4.43 10.57
CA LEU A 25 -2.55 -3.36 11.55
C LEU A 25 -1.22 -2.60 11.37
N PHE A 26 -0.09 -3.31 11.33
CA PHE A 26 1.21 -2.67 11.10
C PHE A 26 1.30 -2.03 9.71
N SER A 27 0.69 -2.62 8.69
CA SER A 27 0.60 -2.03 7.36
C SER A 27 -0.16 -0.70 7.37
N MET A 28 -1.20 -0.57 8.20
CA MET A 28 -1.93 0.69 8.37
C MET A 28 -1.17 1.70 9.22
N LEU A 29 -0.38 1.26 10.19
CA LEU A 29 0.49 2.16 10.96
C LEU A 29 1.61 2.77 10.10
N ALA A 30 1.95 2.21 8.95
CA ALA A 30 2.90 2.81 8.01
C ALA A 30 2.40 4.14 7.40
N PHE A 31 1.10 4.46 7.52
CA PHE A 31 0.55 5.75 7.11
C PHE A 31 0.76 6.87 8.14
N VAL A 32 1.13 6.52 9.38
CA VAL A 32 1.45 7.51 10.42
C VAL A 32 2.78 8.18 10.08
N ASP A 33 2.81 9.51 10.15
CA ASP A 33 4.05 10.27 10.01
C ASP A 33 4.86 10.21 11.32
N PHE A 34 5.97 9.47 11.28
CA PHE A 34 6.91 9.35 12.39
C PHE A 34 8.08 10.35 12.28
N SER A 35 8.03 11.34 11.39
CA SER A 35 9.08 12.34 11.20
C SER A 35 9.37 13.11 12.49
N GLY A 36 10.67 13.18 12.83
CA GLY A 36 11.12 13.84 14.06
C GLY A 36 10.78 13.07 15.36
N ILE A 37 10.22 11.84 15.25
CA ILE A 37 9.96 10.92 16.36
C ILE A 37 10.88 9.71 16.23
N VAL A 38 10.94 9.13 15.02
CA VAL A 38 11.75 7.96 14.70
C VAL A 38 12.80 8.34 13.66
N SER A 39 14.06 7.99 13.91
CA SER A 39 15.15 8.24 12.97
C SER A 39 15.00 7.40 11.70
N ALA A 40 15.38 7.97 10.56
CA ALA A 40 15.56 7.22 9.32
C ALA A 40 16.81 6.32 9.37
N ASP A 41 17.78 6.66 10.20
CA ASP A 41 19.02 5.92 10.40
C ASP A 41 18.85 4.91 11.54
N VAL A 42 19.36 3.71 11.35
CA VAL A 42 19.41 2.64 12.36
C VAL A 42 20.16 3.09 13.62
N LEU A 43 21.17 3.94 13.47
CA LEU A 43 21.96 4.48 14.59
C LEU A 43 21.15 5.40 15.51
N GLY A 44 20.02 5.94 15.07
CA GLY A 44 19.14 6.75 15.90
C GLY A 44 18.42 5.97 17.00
N GLY A 45 18.51 4.66 16.97
CA GLY A 45 17.89 3.76 17.93
C GLY A 45 16.37 3.61 17.75
N PRO A 46 15.79 2.53 18.27
CA PRO A 46 14.36 2.27 18.20
C PRO A 46 13.59 2.98 19.32
N VAL A 47 12.37 3.42 19.04
CA VAL A 47 11.46 4.09 19.99
C VAL A 47 10.24 3.21 20.22
N LYS A 48 9.75 3.09 21.45
CA LYS A 48 8.54 2.31 21.73
C LYS A 48 7.31 2.92 21.06
N LEU A 49 6.42 2.08 20.53
CA LEU A 49 5.18 2.51 19.89
C LEU A 49 4.34 3.43 20.80
N GLY A 50 4.28 3.12 22.10
CA GLY A 50 3.59 3.95 23.08
C GLY A 50 4.21 5.34 23.24
N GLU A 51 5.53 5.47 23.10
CA GLU A 51 6.26 6.75 23.14
C GLU A 51 6.07 7.50 21.82
N CYS A 52 6.11 6.79 20.69
CA CYS A 52 5.79 7.37 19.37
C CYS A 52 4.39 7.99 19.36
N SER A 53 3.40 7.28 19.87
CA SER A 53 2.02 7.77 19.93
C SER A 53 1.91 9.02 20.82
N ARG A 54 2.55 9.04 21.98
CA ARG A 54 2.56 10.22 22.84
C ARG A 54 3.14 11.43 22.12
N ALA A 55 4.34 11.29 21.55
CA ALA A 55 5.01 12.36 20.84
C ALA A 55 4.22 12.85 19.60
N PHE A 56 3.57 11.92 18.87
CA PHE A 56 2.73 12.27 17.74
C PHE A 56 1.51 13.09 18.16
N PHE A 57 0.75 12.66 19.17
CA PHE A 57 -0.47 13.36 19.60
C PHE A 57 -0.19 14.61 20.44
N GLU A 58 1.02 14.79 20.95
CA GLU A 58 1.48 16.09 21.48
C GLU A 58 1.58 17.15 20.37
N LYS A 59 2.02 16.76 19.17
CA LYS A 59 2.09 17.64 18.00
C LYS A 59 0.76 17.75 17.25
N HIS A 60 -0.03 16.69 17.23
CA HIS A 60 -1.28 16.53 16.48
C HIS A 60 -2.41 16.05 17.42
N PRO A 61 -2.94 16.90 18.31
CA PRO A 61 -3.95 16.48 19.31
C PRO A 61 -5.19 15.83 18.69
N ASP A 62 -5.64 16.33 17.55
CA ASP A 62 -6.80 15.84 16.80
C ASP A 62 -6.45 14.77 15.75
N GLY A 63 -5.16 14.40 15.63
CA GLY A 63 -4.65 13.52 14.60
C GLY A 63 -4.32 14.24 13.28
N CYS A 64 -4.00 13.46 12.25
CA CYS A 64 -3.68 13.95 10.91
C CYS A 64 -4.71 13.49 9.89
N GLN A 65 -4.83 14.22 8.79
CA GLN A 65 -5.50 13.76 7.58
C GLN A 65 -4.53 12.88 6.79
N PHE A 66 -5.05 11.77 6.25
CA PHE A 66 -4.27 10.82 5.47
C PHE A 66 -4.65 10.85 3.97
N GLY A 67 -5.36 11.91 3.53
CA GLY A 67 -5.91 12.04 2.19
C GLY A 67 -7.27 11.35 2.03
N VAL A 68 -7.74 11.26 0.77
CA VAL A 68 -9.10 10.80 0.44
C VAL A 68 -9.29 9.31 0.69
N LEU A 69 -8.23 8.50 0.52
CA LEU A 69 -8.35 7.03 0.54
C LEU A 69 -8.12 6.39 1.90
N ILE A 70 -7.41 7.05 2.80
CA ILE A 70 -7.07 6.47 4.11
C ILE A 70 -7.97 7.08 5.17
N PRO A 71 -8.81 6.27 5.82
CA PRO A 71 -9.78 6.77 6.79
C PRO A 71 -9.11 7.41 8.01
N ALA A 72 -9.67 8.51 8.51
CA ALA A 72 -9.20 9.21 9.70
C ALA A 72 -9.19 8.33 10.97
N VAL A 73 -9.94 7.24 10.98
CA VAL A 73 -9.93 6.22 12.05
C VAL A 73 -8.54 5.58 12.23
N THR A 74 -7.61 5.74 11.28
CA THR A 74 -6.20 5.36 11.41
C THR A 74 -5.51 6.05 12.59
N ASN A 75 -5.90 7.29 12.91
CA ASN A 75 -5.43 7.98 14.13
C ASN A 75 -5.87 7.23 15.39
N GLU A 76 -7.12 6.79 15.44
CA GLU A 76 -7.63 6.05 16.59
C GLU A 76 -7.02 4.64 16.66
N LEU A 77 -6.80 3.97 15.52
CA LEU A 77 -6.04 2.72 15.46
C LEU A 77 -4.67 2.87 16.11
N PHE A 78 -3.94 3.93 15.76
CA PHE A 78 -2.63 4.20 16.33
C PHE A 78 -2.70 4.43 17.84
N ARG A 79 -3.66 5.25 18.31
CA ARG A 79 -3.88 5.54 19.73
C ARG A 79 -4.16 4.26 20.52
N GLN A 80 -5.08 3.42 20.04
CA GLN A 80 -5.47 2.18 20.72
C GLN A 80 -4.37 1.12 20.66
N ALA A 81 -3.69 0.94 19.51
CA ALA A 81 -2.57 0.02 19.40
C ALA A 81 -1.45 0.39 20.37
N ALA A 82 -1.08 1.66 20.42
CA ALA A 82 -0.05 2.17 21.32
C ALA A 82 -0.39 2.03 22.81
N ALA A 83 -1.67 1.99 23.17
CA ALA A 83 -2.12 1.85 24.55
C ALA A 83 -2.25 0.40 25.01
N CYS A 84 -2.56 -0.54 24.08
CA CYS A 84 -2.84 -1.92 24.43
C CYS A 84 -1.58 -2.75 24.73
N ARG A 85 -1.74 -3.82 25.53
CA ARG A 85 -0.62 -4.69 25.94
C ARG A 85 0.07 -5.37 24.76
N ARG A 86 -0.65 -5.66 23.68
CA ARG A 86 -0.11 -6.38 22.53
C ARG A 86 0.97 -5.60 21.80
N TYR A 87 0.77 -4.29 21.61
CA TYR A 87 1.61 -3.49 20.71
C TYR A 87 2.41 -2.38 21.39
N ARG A 88 2.02 -1.90 22.59
CA ARG A 88 2.64 -0.72 23.24
C ARG A 88 4.15 -0.83 23.42
N ASP A 89 4.66 -2.04 23.60
CA ASP A 89 6.08 -2.33 23.81
C ASP A 89 6.83 -2.78 22.55
N VAL A 90 6.16 -2.78 21.38
CA VAL A 90 6.79 -2.91 20.06
C VAL A 90 7.67 -1.69 19.83
N TYR A 91 8.86 -1.90 19.30
CA TYR A 91 9.75 -0.79 18.96
C TYR A 91 9.57 -0.41 17.48
N VAL A 92 9.63 0.90 17.21
CA VAL A 92 9.58 1.50 15.88
C VAL A 92 10.95 2.03 15.53
N SER A 93 11.43 1.80 14.33
CA SER A 93 12.77 2.19 13.88
C SER A 93 12.80 2.47 12.39
N CYS A 94 13.81 3.16 11.92
CA CYS A 94 14.15 3.33 10.51
C CYS A 94 12.99 3.88 9.67
N TYR A 95 12.29 4.89 10.17
CA TYR A 95 11.23 5.53 9.40
C TYR A 95 11.80 6.34 8.25
N ARG A 96 11.33 6.09 7.05
CA ARG A 96 11.63 6.86 5.84
C ARG A 96 10.36 7.37 5.20
N ASP A 97 10.41 8.60 4.74
CA ASP A 97 9.35 9.25 3.97
C ASP A 97 10.02 10.11 2.89
N GLU A 98 9.87 9.72 1.64
CA GLU A 98 10.58 10.28 0.50
C GLU A 98 9.58 10.63 -0.60
N LEU A 99 9.44 11.92 -0.87
CA LEU A 99 8.69 12.44 -2.01
C LEU A 99 9.67 13.13 -2.95
N ASP A 100 9.79 12.62 -4.18
CA ASP A 100 10.63 13.19 -5.24
C ASP A 100 9.79 13.35 -6.51
N GLU A 101 9.34 14.58 -6.74
CA GLU A 101 8.52 14.94 -7.90
C GLU A 101 9.30 14.70 -9.23
N THR A 102 10.63 14.91 -9.22
CA THR A 102 11.46 14.76 -10.42
C THR A 102 11.63 13.30 -10.82
N ALA A 103 11.84 12.44 -9.83
CA ALA A 103 11.96 11.00 -10.05
C ALA A 103 10.59 10.30 -10.14
N GLY A 104 9.48 10.99 -9.87
CA GLY A 104 8.15 10.41 -9.78
C GLY A 104 8.04 9.36 -8.66
N LYS A 105 8.68 9.62 -7.50
CA LYS A 105 8.76 8.69 -6.38
C LYS A 105 7.96 9.18 -5.17
N GLN A 106 7.06 8.33 -4.69
CA GLN A 106 6.41 8.51 -3.39
C GLN A 106 6.61 7.22 -2.58
N PHE A 107 7.55 7.24 -1.66
CA PHE A 107 7.97 6.08 -0.87
C PHE A 107 7.95 6.39 0.62
N ALA A 108 7.35 5.52 1.43
CA ALA A 108 7.59 5.52 2.86
C ALA A 108 7.62 4.08 3.41
N ALA A 109 8.46 3.87 4.41
CA ALA A 109 8.58 2.60 5.10
C ALA A 109 8.98 2.81 6.56
N VAL A 110 8.59 1.86 7.40
CA VAL A 110 8.93 1.82 8.83
C VAL A 110 9.17 0.39 9.27
N THR A 111 10.09 0.19 10.19
CA THR A 111 10.38 -1.12 10.78
C THR A 111 9.82 -1.22 12.18
N PHE A 112 9.05 -2.28 12.43
CA PHE A 112 8.58 -2.68 13.76
C PHE A 112 9.41 -3.86 14.27
N LEU A 113 10.02 -3.71 15.45
CA LEU A 113 10.75 -4.78 16.12
C LEU A 113 9.80 -5.45 17.12
N LEU A 114 9.53 -6.71 16.89
CA LEU A 114 8.55 -7.46 17.67
C LEU A 114 9.20 -8.12 18.90
N PRO A 115 8.43 -8.40 19.96
CA PRO A 115 8.97 -8.99 21.21
C PRO A 115 9.55 -10.40 21.04
N ASP A 116 9.25 -11.09 19.93
CA ASP A 116 9.84 -12.40 19.55
C ASP A 116 11.18 -12.27 18.82
N ASN A 117 11.76 -11.06 18.78
CA ASN A 117 12.95 -10.69 18.03
C ASN A 117 12.81 -10.80 16.50
N SER A 118 11.61 -10.93 15.98
CA SER A 118 11.35 -10.80 14.55
C SER A 118 11.10 -9.33 14.17
N LEU A 119 11.18 -9.07 12.86
CA LEU A 119 10.91 -7.76 12.28
C LEU A 119 9.63 -7.82 11.47
N PHE A 120 8.91 -6.69 11.45
CA PHE A 120 7.91 -6.39 10.44
C PHE A 120 8.28 -5.10 9.72
N LEU A 121 8.59 -5.19 8.43
CA LEU A 121 8.87 -4.05 7.58
C LEU A 121 7.57 -3.64 6.91
N ALA A 122 7.06 -2.48 7.28
CA ALA A 122 5.80 -1.95 6.78
C ALA A 122 6.05 -0.90 5.70
N PHE A 123 5.39 -1.05 4.55
CA PHE A 123 5.46 -0.12 3.43
C PHE A 123 4.14 0.63 3.30
N ARG A 124 4.23 1.96 3.27
CA ARG A 124 3.07 2.83 3.06
C ARG A 124 2.59 2.68 1.61
N GLY A 125 1.28 2.59 1.44
CA GLY A 125 0.63 2.71 0.14
C GLY A 125 0.65 4.13 -0.38
N THR A 126 -0.08 4.36 -1.46
CA THR A 126 -0.22 5.67 -2.06
C THR A 126 -0.88 6.63 -1.07
N ASP A 127 -0.26 7.79 -0.89
CA ASP A 127 -0.83 8.90 -0.15
C ASP A 127 -1.77 9.73 -1.04
N ASP A 128 -2.09 10.94 -0.60
CA ASP A 128 -2.97 11.83 -1.35
C ASP A 128 -2.30 12.54 -2.54
N THR A 129 -0.97 12.43 -2.69
CA THR A 129 -0.20 13.17 -3.70
C THR A 129 -0.43 12.65 -5.12
N LEU A 130 -0.50 13.56 -6.10
CA LEU A 130 -0.56 13.17 -7.52
C LEU A 130 0.69 12.42 -7.96
N VAL A 131 1.85 12.67 -7.34
CA VAL A 131 3.09 11.91 -7.57
C VAL A 131 2.92 10.43 -7.23
N GLY A 132 2.31 10.14 -6.07
CA GLY A 132 2.03 8.77 -5.67
C GLY A 132 1.09 8.07 -6.64
N TRP A 133 0.02 8.75 -7.07
CA TRP A 133 -0.92 8.22 -8.05
C TRP A 133 -0.29 8.04 -9.43
N HIS A 134 0.56 8.95 -9.86
CA HIS A 134 1.33 8.81 -11.11
C HIS A 134 2.20 7.54 -11.06
N GLU A 135 2.90 7.31 -9.95
CA GLU A 135 3.71 6.10 -9.77
C GLU A 135 2.86 4.81 -9.77
N ASP A 136 1.62 4.84 -9.26
CA ASP A 136 0.71 3.68 -9.36
C ASP A 136 0.38 3.31 -10.80
N PHE A 137 0.17 4.30 -11.66
CA PHE A 137 -0.04 4.05 -13.10
C PHE A 137 1.22 3.51 -13.78
N GLN A 138 2.40 3.97 -13.34
CA GLN A 138 3.69 3.47 -13.86
C GLN A 138 3.90 1.99 -13.60
N LEU A 139 3.32 1.40 -12.54
CA LEU A 139 3.38 -0.05 -12.29
C LEU A 139 2.92 -0.89 -13.47
N SER A 140 2.09 -0.34 -14.36
CA SER A 140 1.58 -1.05 -15.54
C SER A 140 2.59 -1.21 -16.67
N PHE A 141 3.69 -0.45 -16.68
CA PHE A 141 4.71 -0.46 -17.75
C PHE A 141 6.14 -0.34 -17.25
N LEU A 142 6.35 0.02 -16.00
CA LEU A 142 7.67 0.22 -15.40
C LEU A 142 7.86 -0.74 -14.21
N CYS A 143 8.85 -1.61 -14.30
CA CYS A 143 9.26 -2.48 -13.19
C CYS A 143 10.78 -2.69 -13.27
N PRO A 144 11.55 -2.14 -12.31
CA PRO A 144 11.10 -1.48 -11.09
C PRO A 144 10.66 -0.03 -11.26
N THR A 145 9.66 0.41 -10.49
CA THR A 145 9.43 1.83 -10.23
C THR A 145 10.46 2.37 -9.23
N PRO A 146 10.62 3.70 -9.09
CA PRO A 146 11.51 4.30 -8.09
C PRO A 146 11.22 3.83 -6.66
N SER A 147 9.93 3.70 -6.26
CA SER A 147 9.58 3.20 -4.93
C SER A 147 9.85 1.70 -4.76
N GLN A 148 9.72 0.89 -5.81
CA GLN A 148 10.11 -0.52 -5.76
C GLN A 148 11.62 -0.67 -5.53
N GLN A 149 12.46 0.15 -6.19
CA GLN A 149 13.91 0.16 -5.95
C GLN A 149 14.23 0.58 -4.52
N ALA A 150 13.55 1.61 -4.00
CA ALA A 150 13.71 2.06 -2.62
C ALA A 150 13.29 0.95 -1.63
N ALA A 151 12.19 0.23 -1.89
CA ALA A 151 11.74 -0.89 -1.07
C ALA A 151 12.77 -2.02 -1.01
N ALA A 152 13.34 -2.45 -2.14
CA ALA A 152 14.38 -3.48 -2.16
C ALA A 152 15.63 -3.02 -1.40
N SER A 153 16.05 -1.76 -1.57
CA SER A 153 17.18 -1.19 -0.85
C SER A 153 16.94 -1.13 0.65
N TYR A 154 15.72 -0.74 1.06
CA TYR A 154 15.32 -0.71 2.46
C TYR A 154 15.35 -2.11 3.10
N VAL A 155 14.80 -3.12 2.42
CA VAL A 155 14.82 -4.51 2.89
C VAL A 155 16.25 -5.03 3.06
N ASP A 156 17.13 -4.76 2.11
CA ASP A 156 18.51 -5.19 2.16
C ASP A 156 19.29 -4.53 3.29
N GLU A 157 19.10 -3.23 3.50
CA GLU A 157 19.76 -2.48 4.55
C GLU A 157 19.31 -2.96 5.94
N ILE A 158 18.00 -2.95 6.19
CA ILE A 158 17.47 -3.38 7.49
C ILE A 158 17.74 -4.85 7.76
N GLY A 159 17.53 -5.70 6.74
CA GLY A 159 17.85 -7.12 6.82
C GLY A 159 19.34 -7.40 7.01
N GLY A 160 20.23 -6.54 6.54
CA GLY A 160 21.67 -6.65 6.78
C GLY A 160 22.08 -6.38 8.23
N LEU A 161 21.35 -5.51 8.92
CA LEU A 161 21.66 -5.03 10.27
C LEU A 161 21.04 -5.91 11.37
N TYR A 162 19.83 -6.40 11.16
CA TYR A 162 19.12 -7.23 12.12
C TYR A 162 19.26 -8.71 11.75
N ARG A 163 19.17 -9.61 12.76
CA ARG A 163 19.42 -11.06 12.59
C ARG A 163 18.17 -11.94 12.70
N GLY A 164 17.05 -11.39 13.16
CA GLY A 164 15.80 -12.14 13.36
C GLY A 164 15.08 -12.48 12.05
N ASP A 165 14.00 -13.24 12.17
CA ASP A 165 13.04 -13.49 11.09
C ASP A 165 12.42 -12.17 10.62
N ILE A 166 12.11 -12.11 9.32
CA ILE A 166 11.59 -10.90 8.68
C ILE A 166 10.21 -11.20 8.10
N ARG A 167 9.26 -10.34 8.43
CA ARG A 167 7.97 -10.23 7.75
C ARG A 167 7.91 -8.87 7.06
N LEU A 168 7.23 -8.83 5.93
CA LEU A 168 7.00 -7.59 5.20
C LEU A 168 5.50 -7.45 4.96
N GLY A 169 5.01 -6.23 4.88
CA GLY A 169 3.63 -6.01 4.52
C GLY A 169 3.34 -4.55 4.18
N GLY A 170 2.24 -4.35 3.49
CA GLY A 170 1.72 -3.03 3.17
C GLY A 170 0.30 -3.16 2.62
N HIS A 171 -0.41 -2.04 2.59
CA HIS A 171 -1.74 -1.93 2.01
C HIS A 171 -1.64 -1.19 0.67
N SER A 172 -2.44 -1.58 -0.32
CA SER A 172 -2.45 -0.94 -1.64
C SER A 172 -1.06 -1.01 -2.31
N LYS A 173 -0.53 0.07 -2.87
CA LYS A 173 0.86 0.15 -3.39
C LYS A 173 1.88 -0.41 -2.39
N GLY A 174 1.70 -0.16 -1.08
CA GLY A 174 2.57 -0.69 -0.05
C GLY A 174 2.66 -2.22 -0.04
N GLY A 175 1.59 -2.93 -0.40
CA GLY A 175 1.58 -4.38 -0.59
C GLY A 175 2.43 -4.81 -1.78
N ASN A 176 2.36 -4.10 -2.90
CA ASN A 176 3.23 -4.31 -4.05
C ASN A 176 4.71 -4.08 -3.67
N LEU A 177 5.01 -2.99 -2.94
CA LEU A 177 6.37 -2.68 -2.47
C LEU A 177 6.91 -3.77 -1.53
N ALA A 178 6.08 -4.30 -0.62
CA ALA A 178 6.46 -5.38 0.29
C ALA A 178 6.83 -6.66 -0.47
N ILE A 179 6.02 -7.06 -1.44
CA ILE A 179 6.30 -8.24 -2.28
C ILE A 179 7.56 -7.99 -3.12
N TYR A 180 7.66 -6.83 -3.80
CA TYR A 180 8.84 -6.49 -4.61
C TYR A 180 10.13 -6.52 -3.77
N GLY A 181 10.12 -5.86 -2.61
CA GLY A 181 11.24 -5.83 -1.69
C GLY A 181 11.66 -7.23 -1.22
N ALA A 182 10.69 -8.11 -0.92
CA ALA A 182 10.96 -9.49 -0.52
C ALA A 182 11.60 -10.30 -1.64
N VAL A 183 11.10 -10.18 -2.87
CA VAL A 183 11.59 -10.92 -4.03
C VAL A 183 12.99 -10.46 -4.45
N ARG A 184 13.24 -9.14 -4.43
CA ARG A 184 14.50 -8.54 -4.87
C ARG A 184 15.56 -8.42 -3.78
N ALA A 185 15.24 -8.80 -2.53
CA ALA A 185 16.21 -8.82 -1.46
C ALA A 185 17.41 -9.73 -1.77
N LYS A 186 18.58 -9.36 -1.23
CA LYS A 186 19.77 -10.23 -1.28
C LYS A 186 19.46 -11.60 -0.68
N GLU A 187 20.07 -12.64 -1.21
CA GLU A 187 19.79 -14.00 -0.78
C GLU A 187 19.97 -14.21 0.74
N SER A 188 20.96 -13.58 1.34
CA SER A 188 21.21 -13.67 2.80
C SER A 188 20.06 -13.07 3.64
N VAL A 189 19.34 -12.07 3.12
CA VAL A 189 18.16 -11.47 3.73
C VAL A 189 16.92 -12.31 3.39
N ARG A 190 16.75 -12.66 2.11
CA ARG A 190 15.61 -13.41 1.59
C ARG A 190 15.39 -14.75 2.30
N ARG A 191 16.47 -15.44 2.69
CA ARG A 191 16.39 -16.71 3.47
C ARG A 191 15.68 -16.54 4.81
N ARG A 192 15.76 -15.37 5.43
CA ARG A 192 15.14 -15.03 6.71
C ARG A 192 13.75 -14.44 6.59
N ILE A 193 13.30 -14.11 5.38
CA ILE A 193 11.94 -13.71 5.15
C ILE A 193 11.04 -14.92 5.34
N VAL A 194 10.16 -14.85 6.32
CA VAL A 194 9.19 -15.93 6.61
C VAL A 194 7.86 -15.69 5.93
N ARG A 195 7.47 -14.43 5.71
CA ARG A 195 6.25 -14.06 4.99
C ARG A 195 6.33 -12.63 4.46
N ALA A 196 5.80 -12.41 3.26
CA ALA A 196 5.55 -11.09 2.71
C ALA A 196 4.06 -10.97 2.32
N TYR A 197 3.42 -9.90 2.78
CA TYR A 197 1.99 -9.68 2.64
C TYR A 197 1.69 -8.54 1.67
N SER A 198 0.75 -8.77 0.77
CA SER A 198 0.10 -7.73 -0.01
C SER A 198 -1.36 -7.62 0.44
N ASN A 199 -1.73 -6.53 1.12
CA ASN A 199 -3.10 -6.29 1.53
C ASN A 199 -3.79 -5.43 0.46
N ASP A 200 -4.51 -6.08 -0.44
CA ASP A 200 -5.22 -5.48 -1.60
C ASP A 200 -4.32 -4.60 -2.48
N GLY A 201 -3.04 -5.03 -2.64
CA GLY A 201 -2.09 -4.34 -3.51
C GLY A 201 -2.17 -4.80 -4.95
N PRO A 202 -1.83 -3.94 -5.93
CA PRO A 202 -1.74 -4.33 -7.33
C PRO A 202 -0.67 -5.40 -7.54
N GLY A 203 -0.85 -6.21 -8.59
CA GLY A 203 0.12 -7.23 -9.00
C GLY A 203 1.36 -6.65 -9.69
N PHE A 204 1.95 -7.43 -10.58
CA PHE A 204 3.21 -7.12 -11.24
C PHE A 204 3.12 -7.28 -12.76
N THR A 205 4.18 -6.89 -13.44
CA THR A 205 4.37 -7.24 -14.85
C THR A 205 4.63 -8.74 -15.00
N GLU A 206 4.26 -9.32 -16.13
CA GLU A 206 4.49 -10.73 -16.43
C GLU A 206 5.98 -11.12 -16.31
N GLU A 207 6.88 -10.22 -16.70
CA GLU A 207 8.33 -10.42 -16.57
C GLU A 207 8.75 -10.61 -15.11
N MET A 208 8.23 -9.78 -14.19
CA MET A 208 8.53 -9.88 -12.77
C MET A 208 8.04 -11.20 -12.18
N ILE A 209 6.81 -11.62 -12.51
CA ILE A 209 6.22 -12.87 -12.01
C ILE A 209 6.99 -14.10 -12.50
N ARG A 210 7.47 -14.07 -13.74
CA ARG A 210 8.23 -15.18 -14.32
C ARG A 210 9.70 -15.21 -13.87
N SER A 211 10.15 -14.24 -13.08
CA SER A 211 11.54 -14.21 -12.63
C SER A 211 11.85 -15.37 -11.65
N PRO A 212 13.06 -15.95 -11.72
CA PRO A 212 13.45 -17.02 -10.80
C PRO A 212 13.36 -16.65 -9.33
N GLU A 213 13.62 -15.37 -9.01
CA GLU A 213 13.56 -14.84 -7.65
C GLU A 213 12.12 -14.81 -7.14
N TYR A 214 11.14 -14.48 -8.00
CA TYR A 214 9.72 -14.53 -7.65
C TYR A 214 9.28 -15.97 -7.34
N GLY A 215 9.61 -16.92 -8.23
CA GLY A 215 9.31 -18.33 -8.00
C GLY A 215 9.93 -18.89 -6.72
N ALA A 216 11.17 -18.48 -6.38
CA ALA A 216 11.84 -18.88 -5.14
C ALA A 216 11.17 -18.34 -3.86
N MET A 217 10.33 -17.31 -3.98
CA MET A 217 9.63 -16.69 -2.86
C MET A 217 8.14 -17.02 -2.81
N GLU A 218 7.57 -17.58 -3.86
CA GLU A 218 6.13 -17.72 -4.07
C GLU A 218 5.38 -18.30 -2.85
N GLU A 219 5.89 -19.36 -2.22
CA GLU A 219 5.29 -19.98 -1.03
C GLU A 219 5.28 -19.05 0.22
N LYS A 220 6.14 -18.03 0.22
CA LYS A 220 6.24 -17.05 1.31
C LYS A 220 5.45 -15.78 1.03
N LEU A 221 4.92 -15.62 -0.17
CA LEU A 221 4.06 -14.50 -0.52
C LEU A 221 2.62 -14.81 -0.16
N LEU A 222 1.89 -13.81 0.33
CA LEU A 222 0.45 -13.93 0.59
C LEU A 222 -0.25 -12.63 0.21
N THR A 223 -1.18 -12.73 -0.72
CA THR A 223 -2.07 -11.62 -1.07
C THR A 223 -3.42 -11.81 -0.39
N LEU A 224 -3.84 -10.81 0.40
CA LEU A 224 -5.17 -10.74 0.99
C LEU A 224 -6.04 -9.81 0.16
N LEU A 225 -7.13 -10.32 -0.38
CA LEU A 225 -8.04 -9.58 -1.27
C LEU A 225 -9.43 -9.49 -0.64
N PRO A 226 -10.07 -8.32 -0.54
CA PRO A 226 -11.49 -8.28 -0.23
C PRO A 226 -12.29 -8.91 -1.36
N GLN A 227 -13.48 -9.45 -1.06
CA GLN A 227 -14.25 -10.28 -1.99
C GLN A 227 -14.61 -9.60 -3.33
N SER A 228 -14.69 -8.27 -3.35
CA SER A 228 -14.92 -7.49 -4.58
C SER A 228 -13.75 -6.55 -4.86
N SER A 229 -12.53 -7.04 -4.65
CA SER A 229 -11.30 -6.29 -4.92
C SER A 229 -11.26 -5.80 -6.37
N ILE A 230 -10.88 -4.54 -6.53
CA ILE A 230 -10.56 -3.92 -7.83
C ILE A 230 -9.06 -3.69 -7.91
N VAL A 231 -8.47 -3.06 -6.90
CA VAL A 231 -7.04 -2.72 -6.87
C VAL A 231 -6.17 -3.96 -6.90
N GLY A 232 -6.47 -4.95 -6.06
CA GLY A 232 -5.74 -6.21 -6.03
C GLY A 232 -5.92 -7.08 -7.30
N MET A 233 -6.85 -6.72 -8.18
CA MET A 233 -7.04 -7.36 -9.47
C MET A 233 -6.33 -6.65 -10.63
N LEU A 234 -5.65 -5.53 -10.33
CA LEU A 234 -4.82 -4.83 -11.31
C LEU A 234 -3.52 -5.60 -11.55
N LEU A 235 -3.10 -5.66 -12.81
CA LEU A 235 -1.90 -6.37 -13.26
C LEU A 235 -1.97 -7.88 -13.02
N GLU A 236 -0.81 -8.56 -13.17
CA GLU A 236 -0.75 -10.00 -12.98
C GLU A 236 -0.50 -10.36 -11.52
N GLN A 237 -1.23 -11.34 -11.04
CA GLN A 237 -1.06 -11.93 -9.71
C GLN A 237 -0.56 -13.37 -9.87
N SER A 238 0.43 -13.75 -9.09
CA SER A 238 0.86 -15.14 -8.95
C SER A 238 1.09 -15.46 -7.48
N GLY A 239 1.00 -16.74 -7.14
CA GLY A 239 1.15 -17.20 -5.77
C GLY A 239 -0.17 -17.26 -4.99
N PRO A 240 -0.07 -17.65 -3.71
CA PRO A 240 -1.25 -17.84 -2.86
C PRO A 240 -1.95 -16.52 -2.59
N TYR A 241 -3.25 -16.50 -2.75
CA TYR A 241 -4.10 -15.43 -2.27
C TYR A 241 -5.26 -15.98 -1.43
N GLU A 242 -5.75 -15.16 -0.54
CA GLU A 242 -6.90 -15.48 0.30
C GLU A 242 -7.92 -14.34 0.19
N VAL A 243 -9.18 -14.72 0.08
CA VAL A 243 -10.26 -13.75 -0.03
C VAL A 243 -10.85 -13.48 1.34
N VAL A 244 -10.88 -12.21 1.73
CA VAL A 244 -11.44 -11.74 3.00
C VAL A 244 -12.81 -11.10 2.79
N ARG A 245 -13.71 -11.30 3.76
CA ARG A 245 -15.02 -10.68 3.73
C ARG A 245 -14.92 -9.21 4.16
N SER A 246 -15.52 -8.32 3.37
CA SER A 246 -15.70 -6.90 3.71
C SER A 246 -17.17 -6.57 3.94
N THR A 247 -17.43 -5.59 4.81
CA THR A 247 -18.77 -5.03 5.03
C THR A 247 -19.15 -3.97 4.01
N HIS A 248 -18.16 -3.41 3.31
CA HIS A 248 -18.37 -2.44 2.25
C HIS A 248 -18.62 -3.12 0.90
N MET A 249 -18.93 -2.34 -0.12
CA MET A 249 -19.20 -2.84 -1.47
C MET A 249 -18.23 -2.22 -2.48
N ARG A 250 -17.85 -2.99 -3.50
CA ARG A 250 -17.07 -2.53 -4.67
C ARG A 250 -15.74 -1.87 -4.23
N LEU A 251 -15.40 -0.72 -4.81
CA LEU A 251 -14.16 0.00 -4.53
C LEU A 251 -13.99 0.36 -3.04
N LEU A 252 -15.09 0.60 -2.31
CA LEU A 252 -15.02 0.88 -0.87
C LEU A 252 -14.52 -0.31 -0.04
N GLN A 253 -14.46 -1.51 -0.59
CA GLN A 253 -13.83 -2.66 0.07
C GLN A 253 -12.30 -2.55 0.15
N HIS A 254 -11.71 -1.62 -0.62
CA HIS A 254 -10.29 -1.29 -0.50
C HIS A 254 -9.94 -0.70 0.88
N ASP A 255 -10.94 -0.12 1.59
CA ASP A 255 -10.79 0.29 2.99
C ASP A 255 -10.62 -0.93 3.90
N PRO A 256 -9.42 -1.16 4.49
CA PRO A 256 -9.13 -2.33 5.31
C PRO A 256 -9.89 -2.33 6.66
N PHE A 257 -10.45 -1.20 7.09
CA PHE A 257 -11.30 -1.15 8.28
C PHE A 257 -12.65 -1.82 8.07
N SER A 258 -13.05 -2.03 6.82
CA SER A 258 -14.26 -2.76 6.44
C SER A 258 -14.09 -4.29 6.46
N TRP A 259 -12.86 -4.81 6.58
CA TRP A 259 -12.56 -6.23 6.55
C TRP A 259 -12.99 -6.91 7.84
N GLN A 260 -13.76 -7.97 7.72
CA GLN A 260 -14.32 -8.67 8.88
C GLN A 260 -13.30 -9.57 9.55
N ILE A 261 -13.21 -9.45 10.86
CA ILE A 261 -12.31 -10.23 11.71
C ILE A 261 -13.17 -11.06 12.67
N LEU A 262 -12.81 -12.32 12.81
CA LEU A 262 -13.40 -13.24 13.78
C LEU A 262 -12.28 -13.91 14.58
N GLY A 263 -12.18 -13.59 15.83
CA GLY A 263 -11.08 -14.06 16.66
C GLY A 263 -9.72 -13.51 16.16
N PRO A 264 -8.71 -14.33 15.98
CA PRO A 264 -7.38 -13.91 15.51
C PRO A 264 -7.26 -13.87 13.97
N GLU A 265 -8.34 -14.07 13.22
CA GLU A 265 -8.31 -14.31 11.80
C GLU A 265 -9.32 -13.43 11.05
N PHE A 266 -9.07 -13.19 9.77
CA PHE A 266 -10.08 -12.62 8.89
C PHE A 266 -11.17 -13.66 8.58
N VAL A 267 -12.40 -13.20 8.41
CA VAL A 267 -13.47 -14.03 7.85
C VAL A 267 -13.14 -14.30 6.38
N ARG A 268 -12.83 -15.56 6.06
CA ARG A 268 -12.46 -15.96 4.70
C ARG A 268 -13.69 -16.21 3.84
N MET A 269 -13.55 -15.91 2.55
CA MET A 269 -14.51 -16.21 1.50
C MET A 269 -13.92 -17.27 0.57
N PRO A 270 -14.74 -18.16 -0.02
CA PRO A 270 -14.23 -19.23 -0.89
C PRO A 270 -13.63 -18.73 -2.20
N ALA A 271 -14.05 -17.55 -2.69
CA ALA A 271 -13.59 -16.95 -3.93
C ALA A 271 -13.93 -15.46 -3.98
N LEU A 272 -13.31 -14.77 -4.93
CA LEU A 272 -13.70 -13.41 -5.33
C LEU A 272 -15.12 -13.41 -5.91
N SER A 273 -15.80 -12.27 -5.81
CA SER A 273 -17.11 -12.11 -6.45
C SER A 273 -16.98 -12.16 -7.98
N PRO A 274 -18.01 -12.64 -8.69
CA PRO A 274 -18.02 -12.65 -10.16
C PRO A 274 -17.72 -11.26 -10.74
N GLU A 275 -18.29 -10.21 -10.13
CA GLU A 275 -18.11 -8.83 -10.57
C GLU A 275 -16.64 -8.36 -10.44
N ALA A 276 -15.93 -8.80 -9.40
CA ALA A 276 -14.51 -8.50 -9.24
C ALA A 276 -13.67 -9.17 -10.32
N VAL A 277 -13.95 -10.44 -10.61
CA VAL A 277 -13.26 -11.21 -11.65
C VAL A 277 -13.50 -10.56 -13.02
N GLU A 278 -14.76 -10.28 -13.37
CA GLU A 278 -15.11 -9.62 -14.64
C GLU A 278 -14.51 -8.22 -14.75
N GLY A 279 -14.51 -7.44 -13.66
CA GLY A 279 -13.90 -6.11 -13.60
C GLY A 279 -12.40 -6.17 -13.84
N GLY A 280 -11.69 -7.06 -13.15
CA GLY A 280 -10.28 -7.30 -13.34
C GLY A 280 -9.93 -7.73 -14.77
N GLU A 281 -10.73 -8.64 -15.36
CA GLU A 281 -10.53 -9.04 -16.75
C GLU A 281 -10.75 -7.88 -17.74
N ARG A 282 -11.74 -7.02 -17.52
CA ARG A 282 -11.97 -5.84 -18.38
C ARG A 282 -10.78 -4.90 -18.34
N ILE A 283 -10.22 -4.63 -17.14
CA ILE A 283 -9.05 -3.77 -16.99
C ILE A 283 -7.83 -4.40 -17.69
N ARG A 284 -7.56 -5.68 -17.47
CA ARG A 284 -6.46 -6.40 -18.14
C ARG A 284 -6.62 -6.37 -19.67
N LYS A 285 -7.82 -6.64 -20.18
CA LYS A 285 -8.12 -6.57 -21.63
C LYS A 285 -7.92 -5.14 -22.19
N TRP A 286 -8.21 -4.11 -21.40
CA TRP A 286 -7.96 -2.72 -21.81
C TRP A 286 -6.46 -2.41 -21.84
N LEU A 287 -5.72 -2.78 -20.79
CA LEU A 287 -4.25 -2.62 -20.73
C LEU A 287 -3.55 -3.41 -21.85
N ALA A 288 -4.02 -4.61 -22.19
CA ALA A 288 -3.44 -5.45 -23.23
C ALA A 288 -3.58 -4.86 -24.66
N LYS A 289 -4.41 -3.83 -24.86
CA LYS A 289 -4.50 -3.11 -26.14
C LYS A 289 -3.40 -2.08 -26.33
N MET A 290 -2.62 -1.80 -25.28
CA MET A 290 -1.55 -0.82 -25.23
C MET A 290 -0.24 -1.54 -24.95
N ASP A 291 0.81 -1.22 -25.70
CA ASP A 291 2.16 -1.60 -25.32
C ASP A 291 2.69 -0.75 -24.14
N ALA A 292 3.93 -0.97 -23.74
CA ALA A 292 4.52 -0.25 -22.60
C ALA A 292 4.66 1.26 -22.88
N GLU A 293 4.97 1.63 -24.12
CA GLU A 293 5.11 3.03 -24.53
C GLU A 293 3.74 3.72 -24.59
N ASP A 294 2.73 3.06 -25.11
CA ASP A 294 1.34 3.56 -25.13
C ASP A 294 0.85 3.85 -23.71
N ARG A 295 1.10 2.93 -22.76
CA ARG A 295 0.74 3.11 -21.34
C ARG A 295 1.48 4.26 -20.71
N ARG A 296 2.77 4.43 -21.04
CA ARG A 296 3.58 5.57 -20.59
C ARG A 296 2.98 6.88 -21.10
N VAL A 297 2.75 6.98 -22.41
CA VAL A 297 2.16 8.18 -23.03
C VAL A 297 0.78 8.48 -22.44
N PHE A 298 -0.06 7.47 -22.26
CA PHE A 298 -1.37 7.64 -21.62
C PHE A 298 -1.23 8.20 -20.20
N THR A 299 -0.33 7.66 -19.40
CA THR A 299 -0.08 8.09 -18.02
C THR A 299 0.37 9.55 -18.00
N GLU A 300 1.37 9.92 -18.79
CA GLU A 300 1.85 11.31 -18.88
C GLU A 300 0.74 12.29 -19.28
N VAL A 301 -0.05 11.94 -20.29
CA VAL A 301 -1.16 12.78 -20.75
C VAL A 301 -2.24 12.90 -19.67
N PHE A 302 -2.58 11.82 -19.01
CA PHE A 302 -3.60 11.81 -17.95
C PHE A 302 -3.19 12.71 -16.78
N PHE A 303 -1.96 12.56 -16.28
CA PHE A 303 -1.47 13.39 -15.18
C PHE A 303 -1.22 14.83 -15.60
N HIS A 304 -0.77 15.10 -16.83
CA HIS A 304 -0.70 16.47 -17.35
C HIS A 304 -2.06 17.19 -17.30
N VAL A 305 -3.16 16.51 -17.57
CA VAL A 305 -4.51 17.09 -17.44
C VAL A 305 -4.85 17.38 -15.97
N LEU A 306 -4.49 16.51 -15.04
CA LEU A 306 -4.75 16.71 -13.61
C LEU A 306 -3.92 17.90 -13.07
N GLU A 307 -2.65 17.95 -13.40
CA GLU A 307 -1.70 18.99 -12.98
C GLU A 307 -2.03 20.39 -13.57
N ALA A 308 -2.70 20.45 -14.72
CA ALA A 308 -3.16 21.72 -15.31
C ALA A 308 -4.14 22.50 -14.42
N SER A 309 -4.65 21.86 -13.37
CA SER A 309 -5.51 22.50 -12.36
C SER A 309 -4.75 23.11 -11.18
N ASP A 310 -3.41 23.09 -11.17
CA ASP A 310 -2.53 23.43 -10.04
C ASP A 310 -2.73 22.51 -8.80
N ALA A 311 -3.50 21.44 -8.91
CA ALA A 311 -3.69 20.47 -7.85
C ALA A 311 -2.41 19.64 -7.65
N ARG A 312 -2.07 19.38 -6.39
CA ARG A 312 -0.96 18.49 -6.01
C ARG A 312 -1.44 17.20 -5.35
N THR A 313 -2.69 17.19 -4.91
CA THR A 313 -3.32 16.07 -4.22
C THR A 313 -4.70 15.75 -4.83
N LEU A 314 -5.21 14.55 -4.54
CA LEU A 314 -6.59 14.19 -4.87
C LEU A 314 -7.59 15.05 -4.09
N THR A 315 -7.26 15.40 -2.85
CA THR A 315 -8.09 16.33 -2.05
C THR A 315 -8.24 17.65 -2.79
N ASP A 316 -7.16 18.24 -3.31
CA ASP A 316 -7.23 19.46 -4.11
C ASP A 316 -8.17 19.33 -5.31
N LEU A 317 -8.17 18.16 -5.98
CA LEU A 317 -9.07 17.89 -7.11
C LEU A 317 -10.52 17.76 -6.69
N THR A 318 -10.80 17.08 -5.57
CA THR A 318 -12.16 16.83 -5.08
C THR A 318 -12.79 18.06 -4.46
N GLU A 319 -12.00 18.92 -3.82
CA GLU A 319 -12.40 20.21 -3.25
C GLU A 319 -12.26 21.36 -4.26
N GLY A 320 -11.79 21.06 -5.48
CA GLY A 320 -11.55 22.01 -6.54
C GLY A 320 -12.80 22.77 -6.97
N ASN A 321 -12.61 24.03 -7.36
CA ASN A 321 -13.67 24.90 -7.80
C ASN A 321 -13.86 24.85 -9.34
N LEU A 322 -14.79 25.66 -9.87
CA LEU A 322 -15.06 25.78 -11.31
C LEU A 322 -13.82 26.14 -12.15
N LYS A 323 -12.81 26.81 -11.56
CA LYS A 323 -11.56 27.15 -12.27
C LYS A 323 -10.71 25.92 -12.49
N THR A 324 -10.59 25.04 -11.47
CA THR A 324 -9.93 23.72 -11.53
C THR A 324 -10.51 22.89 -12.67
N ILE A 325 -11.84 22.74 -12.69
CA ILE A 325 -12.54 21.98 -13.74
C ILE A 325 -12.35 22.61 -15.11
N ALA A 326 -12.44 23.93 -15.23
CA ALA A 326 -12.27 24.65 -16.49
C ALA A 326 -10.84 24.51 -17.06
N ALA A 327 -9.80 24.48 -16.20
CA ALA A 327 -8.42 24.26 -16.60
C ALA A 327 -8.26 22.83 -17.19
N MET A 328 -8.72 21.80 -16.49
CA MET A 328 -8.68 20.43 -16.99
C MET A 328 -9.42 20.25 -18.32
N ILE A 329 -10.65 20.83 -18.46
CA ILE A 329 -11.41 20.78 -19.72
C ILE A 329 -10.64 21.44 -20.87
N ARG A 330 -10.00 22.58 -20.62
CA ARG A 330 -9.20 23.28 -21.64
C ARG A 330 -8.05 22.40 -22.10
N THR A 331 -7.28 21.82 -21.16
CA THR A 331 -6.16 20.93 -21.47
C THR A 331 -6.64 19.72 -22.26
N VAL A 332 -7.76 19.10 -21.88
CA VAL A 332 -8.35 17.99 -22.66
C VAL A 332 -8.69 18.43 -24.09
N HIS A 333 -9.17 19.66 -24.29
CA HIS A 333 -9.47 20.17 -25.64
C HIS A 333 -8.22 20.34 -26.53
N GLU A 334 -7.06 20.56 -25.92
CA GLU A 334 -5.78 20.74 -26.61
C GLU A 334 -5.09 19.40 -26.95
N LEU A 335 -5.52 18.29 -26.36
CA LEU A 335 -4.94 16.98 -26.61
C LEU A 335 -5.15 16.49 -28.05
N PRO A 336 -4.24 15.65 -28.58
CA PRO A 336 -4.46 14.90 -29.82
C PRO A 336 -5.71 14.00 -29.75
N ALA A 337 -6.32 13.73 -30.90
CA ALA A 337 -7.55 12.94 -30.97
C ALA A 337 -7.42 11.55 -30.35
N GLU A 338 -6.27 10.89 -30.57
CA GLU A 338 -5.94 9.57 -30.03
C GLU A 338 -5.90 9.56 -28.50
N ALA A 339 -5.18 10.52 -27.90
CA ALA A 339 -5.12 10.68 -26.44
C ALA A 339 -6.50 10.94 -25.81
N LYS A 340 -7.33 11.75 -26.46
CA LYS A 340 -8.74 11.95 -26.06
C LYS A 340 -9.51 10.65 -26.05
N GLN A 341 -9.35 9.84 -27.09
CA GLN A 341 -10.06 8.56 -27.22
C GLN A 341 -9.65 7.57 -26.13
N GLN A 342 -8.35 7.48 -25.82
CA GLN A 342 -7.82 6.64 -24.74
C GLN A 342 -8.37 7.10 -23.38
N MET A 343 -8.36 8.41 -23.10
CA MET A 343 -8.91 8.98 -21.86
C MET A 343 -10.41 8.70 -21.70
N VAL A 344 -11.20 8.88 -22.77
CA VAL A 344 -12.64 8.55 -22.75
C VAL A 344 -12.85 7.05 -22.51
N GLY A 345 -12.01 6.19 -23.12
CA GLY A 345 -12.03 4.75 -22.89
C GLY A 345 -11.79 4.39 -21.41
N PHE A 346 -10.81 5.01 -20.80
CA PHE A 346 -10.49 4.83 -19.38
C PHE A 346 -11.62 5.30 -18.46
N LEU A 347 -12.16 6.49 -18.70
CA LEU A 347 -13.27 7.03 -17.91
C LEU A 347 -14.54 6.16 -18.01
N LYS A 348 -14.83 5.60 -19.19
CA LYS A 348 -15.93 4.63 -19.36
C LYS A 348 -15.68 3.36 -18.56
N LEU A 349 -14.45 2.82 -18.58
CA LEU A 349 -14.07 1.64 -17.82
C LEU A 349 -14.31 1.84 -16.32
N LEU A 350 -13.94 3.02 -15.78
CA LEU A 350 -14.20 3.39 -14.38
C LEU A 350 -15.70 3.55 -14.09
N ALA A 351 -16.47 4.12 -15.03
CA ALA A 351 -17.91 4.34 -14.86
C ALA A 351 -18.73 3.03 -14.91
N GLU A 352 -18.32 2.06 -15.73
CA GLU A 352 -18.97 0.75 -15.85
C GLU A 352 -18.68 -0.16 -14.66
N GLY A 353 -17.69 0.16 -13.84
CA GLY A 353 -17.39 -0.47 -12.55
C GLY A 353 -18.29 0.01 -11.39
N LYS A 354 -19.16 1.00 -11.65
CA LYS A 354 -20.14 1.52 -10.67
C LYS A 354 -21.46 0.67 -10.66
#